data_32cda9773dcc2b8f35467054a6096696
#
_entry.id   32cda9773dcc2b8f35467054a6096696
#
_cell.length_a   1.000
_cell.length_b   1.000
_cell.length_c   1.000
_cell.angle_alpha   90.00
_cell.angle_beta   90.00
_cell.angle_gamma   90.00
#
_symmetry.space_group_name_H-M   'P 1'
#
loop_
_entity.id
_entity.type
_entity.pdbx_description
1 polymer ?
#
loop_
_entity_poly.entity_id
_entity_poly.type
_entity_poly.pdbx_seq_one_letter_code
_entity_poly.pdbx_strand_id
1 'polypeptide(L)'
;IVLCTPPDKNGNIHPAILFAAQLAGVSKIFKAGGVQAIAAMAYGTESVPKVYKIFGPGNQYVTAAKQLVSLRDVAIDMPAGPSEVEVLADASANPVFVAADLLSQAEHGIDSQAILITTSEKLQTEVMAEVERQLAELPRREIAAKSLENSKLILVKDLDEALELTNAYAPEHLIIETENYMEVAERVINAGSVFLGSLTPESAGDYASGTNHTLPTNGYAKAYSGVSLDSFIRKITFQEILPEGIKAIGPAIEEMAANE
;
A
#
# COMPACT_ATOMS: atom_id res chain seq x y z
N ILE A 1 -10.39 16.55 -11.65
CA ILE A 1 -9.22 16.05 -10.89
C ILE A 1 -8.32 17.24 -10.60
N VAL A 2 -7.81 17.29 -9.36
CA VAL A 2 -6.84 18.28 -8.88
C VAL A 2 -5.56 17.56 -8.52
N LEU A 3 -4.42 17.98 -9.06
CA LEU A 3 -3.10 17.46 -8.71
C LEU A 3 -2.34 18.52 -7.92
N CYS A 4 -1.87 18.13 -6.72
CA CYS A 4 -0.92 18.90 -5.94
C CYS A 4 0.41 18.16 -5.88
N THR A 5 1.50 18.80 -6.27
CA THR A 5 2.85 18.24 -6.24
C THR A 5 3.87 19.32 -5.86
N PRO A 6 4.82 19.04 -4.95
CA PRO A 6 5.82 20.01 -4.58
C PRO A 6 6.73 20.34 -5.77
N PRO A 7 7.09 21.61 -5.97
CA PRO A 7 8.09 21.99 -6.96
C PRO A 7 9.51 21.63 -6.50
N ASP A 8 10.43 21.55 -7.44
CA ASP A 8 11.86 21.50 -7.18
C ASP A 8 12.42 22.81 -6.62
N LYS A 9 13.72 22.88 -6.39
CA LYS A 9 14.43 24.07 -5.88
C LYS A 9 14.32 25.29 -6.79
N ASN A 10 14.03 25.08 -8.08
CA ASN A 10 13.87 26.14 -9.10
C ASN A 10 12.39 26.51 -9.31
N GLY A 11 11.48 25.95 -8.55
CA GLY A 11 10.05 26.16 -8.68
C GLY A 11 9.41 25.38 -9.82
N ASN A 12 10.06 24.35 -10.36
CA ASN A 12 9.55 23.55 -11.47
C ASN A 12 8.96 22.23 -10.99
N ILE A 13 7.98 21.73 -11.74
CA ILE A 13 7.48 20.36 -11.61
C ILE A 13 8.24 19.47 -12.59
N HIS A 14 8.59 18.26 -12.17
CA HIS A 14 9.29 17.31 -13.03
C HIS A 14 8.49 17.04 -14.32
N PRO A 15 9.08 17.09 -15.52
CA PRO A 15 8.38 16.92 -16.79
C PRO A 15 7.57 15.62 -16.90
N ALA A 16 8.04 14.51 -16.32
CA ALA A 16 7.32 13.24 -16.32
C ALA A 16 5.98 13.33 -15.56
N ILE A 17 5.91 14.09 -14.47
CA ILE A 17 4.66 14.32 -13.73
C ILE A 17 3.68 15.09 -14.59
N LEU A 18 4.14 16.15 -15.29
CA LEU A 18 3.30 16.95 -16.18
C LEU A 18 2.80 16.13 -17.36
N PHE A 19 3.66 15.29 -17.94
CA PHE A 19 3.29 14.40 -19.04
C PHE A 19 2.22 13.37 -18.59
N ALA A 20 2.45 12.71 -17.47
CA ALA A 20 1.48 11.74 -16.92
C ALA A 20 0.14 12.42 -16.58
N ALA A 21 0.17 13.62 -15.97
CA ALA A 21 -1.02 14.39 -15.67
C ALA A 21 -1.80 14.76 -16.94
N GLN A 22 -1.10 15.19 -18.00
CA GLN A 22 -1.71 15.51 -19.29
C GLN A 22 -2.35 14.27 -19.93
N LEU A 23 -1.64 13.13 -19.91
CA LEU A 23 -2.15 11.85 -20.44
C LEU A 23 -3.41 11.38 -19.69
N ALA A 24 -3.45 11.58 -18.36
CA ALA A 24 -4.60 11.29 -17.51
C ALA A 24 -5.72 12.35 -17.57
N GLY A 25 -5.59 13.40 -18.40
CA GLY A 25 -6.60 14.45 -18.54
C GLY A 25 -6.70 15.42 -17.34
N VAL A 26 -5.66 15.49 -16.52
CA VAL A 26 -5.62 16.43 -15.38
C VAL A 26 -5.35 17.85 -15.90
N SER A 27 -6.28 18.77 -15.63
CA SER A 27 -6.19 20.15 -16.08
C SER A 27 -5.82 21.16 -14.98
N LYS A 28 -5.87 20.74 -13.70
CA LYS A 28 -5.58 21.61 -12.55
C LYS A 28 -4.41 21.05 -11.76
N ILE A 29 -3.26 21.73 -11.87
CA ILE A 29 -2.01 21.34 -11.21
C ILE A 29 -1.52 22.49 -10.35
N PHE A 30 -1.27 22.21 -9.06
CA PHE A 30 -0.80 23.19 -8.09
C PHE A 30 0.59 22.80 -7.56
N LYS A 31 1.48 23.77 -7.49
CA LYS A 31 2.84 23.62 -6.95
C LYS A 31 2.81 23.68 -5.42
N ALA A 32 2.18 22.69 -4.81
CA ALA A 32 2.04 22.56 -3.36
C ALA A 32 2.15 21.08 -2.95
N GLY A 33 2.79 20.80 -1.84
CA GLY A 33 2.92 19.47 -1.29
C GLY A 33 2.73 19.47 0.24
N GLY A 34 2.88 18.32 0.86
CA GLY A 34 2.81 18.19 2.31
C GLY A 34 1.43 18.50 2.91
N VAL A 35 1.43 18.84 4.19
CA VAL A 35 0.21 19.18 4.96
C VAL A 35 -0.58 20.32 4.33
N GLN A 36 0.12 21.29 3.75
CA GLN A 36 -0.49 22.47 3.10
C GLN A 36 -1.36 22.08 1.92
N ALA A 37 -0.90 21.12 1.09
CA ALA A 37 -1.69 20.63 -0.02
C ALA A 37 -2.93 19.87 0.45
N ILE A 38 -2.79 19.02 1.49
CA ILE A 38 -3.92 18.31 2.09
C ILE A 38 -4.97 19.29 2.61
N ALA A 39 -4.57 20.28 3.40
CA ALA A 39 -5.47 21.29 3.93
C ALA A 39 -6.13 22.12 2.82
N ALA A 40 -5.36 22.55 1.82
CA ALA A 40 -5.89 23.32 0.69
C ALA A 40 -6.95 22.54 -0.09
N MET A 41 -6.73 21.25 -0.35
CA MET A 41 -7.71 20.39 -1.02
C MET A 41 -8.93 20.09 -0.14
N ALA A 42 -8.74 19.91 1.17
CA ALA A 42 -9.82 19.56 2.08
C ALA A 42 -10.79 20.72 2.32
N TYR A 43 -10.27 21.92 2.52
CA TYR A 43 -11.08 23.09 2.87
C TYR A 43 -11.40 24.00 1.68
N GLY A 44 -10.59 23.95 0.65
CA GLY A 44 -10.60 24.91 -0.45
C GLY A 44 -9.86 26.20 -0.09
N THR A 45 -9.35 26.87 -1.10
CA THR A 45 -8.74 28.20 -1.02
C THR A 45 -9.19 29.02 -2.21
N GLU A 46 -8.76 30.27 -2.30
CA GLU A 46 -9.03 31.09 -3.48
C GLU A 46 -8.56 30.41 -4.79
N SER A 47 -7.43 29.70 -4.77
CA SER A 47 -6.84 29.07 -5.95
C SER A 47 -7.09 27.57 -6.04
N VAL A 48 -7.05 26.82 -4.92
CA VAL A 48 -7.24 25.37 -4.88
C VAL A 48 -8.69 25.04 -4.53
N PRO A 49 -9.46 24.41 -5.42
CA PRO A 49 -10.84 24.06 -5.13
C PRO A 49 -10.93 22.94 -4.08
N LYS A 50 -11.95 23.00 -3.21
CA LYS A 50 -12.29 21.91 -2.30
C LYS A 50 -12.59 20.65 -3.11
N VAL A 51 -12.09 19.49 -2.62
CA VAL A 51 -12.32 18.17 -3.21
C VAL A 51 -13.18 17.28 -2.32
N TYR A 52 -13.71 16.19 -2.87
CA TYR A 52 -14.51 15.21 -2.12
C TYR A 52 -13.67 14.06 -1.56
N LYS A 53 -12.54 13.77 -2.19
CA LYS A 53 -11.65 12.70 -1.76
C LYS A 53 -10.20 13.03 -2.12
N ILE A 54 -9.28 12.68 -1.22
CA ILE A 54 -7.84 12.90 -1.37
C ILE A 54 -7.16 11.54 -1.48
N PHE A 55 -6.31 11.41 -2.51
CA PHE A 55 -5.48 10.25 -2.78
C PHE A 55 -4.01 10.65 -2.76
N GLY A 56 -3.17 9.73 -2.38
CA GLY A 56 -1.72 9.84 -2.49
C GLY A 56 -0.99 9.47 -1.22
N PRO A 57 0.19 8.86 -1.36
CA PRO A 57 1.09 8.55 -0.27
C PRO A 57 1.77 9.81 0.26
N GLY A 58 2.41 9.69 1.40
CA GLY A 58 3.21 10.76 1.97
C GLY A 58 3.86 10.36 3.28
N ASN A 59 4.67 11.25 3.81
CA ASN A 59 5.32 11.05 5.10
C ASN A 59 4.30 11.08 6.26
N GLN A 60 4.76 10.79 7.49
CA GLN A 60 3.94 10.77 8.69
C GLN A 60 3.07 12.04 8.90
N TYR A 61 3.56 13.23 8.51
CA TYR A 61 2.80 14.48 8.63
C TYR A 61 1.65 14.55 7.62
N VAL A 62 1.87 14.09 6.40
CA VAL A 62 0.82 14.00 5.36
C VAL A 62 -0.24 12.98 5.80
N THR A 63 0.18 11.84 6.32
CA THR A 63 -0.73 10.80 6.84
C THR A 63 -1.58 11.35 7.99
N ALA A 64 -0.96 12.01 8.97
CA ALA A 64 -1.69 12.64 10.08
C ALA A 64 -2.67 13.71 9.57
N ALA A 65 -2.26 14.54 8.62
CA ALA A 65 -3.14 15.55 8.03
C ALA A 65 -4.34 14.92 7.30
N LYS A 66 -4.11 13.87 6.52
CA LYS A 66 -5.19 13.09 5.85
C LYS A 66 -6.17 12.53 6.88
N GLN A 67 -5.68 11.90 7.92
CA GLN A 67 -6.53 11.35 8.99
C GLN A 67 -7.36 12.44 9.67
N LEU A 68 -6.75 13.58 10.01
CA LEU A 68 -7.47 14.69 10.65
C LEU A 68 -8.59 15.25 9.78
N VAL A 69 -8.34 15.50 8.49
CA VAL A 69 -9.38 16.02 7.59
C VAL A 69 -10.46 14.98 7.28
N SER A 70 -10.13 13.68 7.36
CA SER A 70 -11.10 12.62 7.11
C SER A 70 -12.15 12.46 8.21
N LEU A 71 -11.89 13.00 9.39
CA LEU A 71 -12.84 12.94 10.51
C LEU A 71 -14.14 13.74 10.24
N ARG A 72 -14.09 14.77 9.39
CA ARG A 72 -15.21 15.70 9.20
C ARG A 72 -15.43 16.19 7.78
N ASP A 73 -14.36 16.32 6.99
CA ASP A 73 -14.38 17.24 5.84
C ASP A 73 -14.29 16.54 4.49
N VAL A 74 -13.45 15.51 4.35
CA VAL A 74 -13.13 14.93 3.06
C VAL A 74 -12.77 13.45 3.22
N ALA A 75 -13.20 12.59 2.29
CA ALA A 75 -12.77 11.20 2.29
C ALA A 75 -11.28 11.08 1.89
N ILE A 76 -10.63 10.03 2.35
CA ILE A 76 -9.25 9.71 1.95
C ILE A 76 -9.20 8.31 1.34
N ASP A 77 -8.10 7.98 0.67
CA ASP A 77 -7.82 6.64 0.16
C ASP A 77 -7.70 5.63 1.32
N MET A 78 -6.63 5.74 2.11
CA MET A 78 -6.37 4.91 3.28
C MET A 78 -5.33 5.60 4.20
N PRO A 79 -5.22 5.19 5.46
CA PRO A 79 -4.03 5.48 6.26
C PRO A 79 -2.84 4.71 5.68
N ALA A 80 -1.72 5.40 5.46
CA ALA A 80 -0.47 4.79 5.03
C ALA A 80 0.69 5.47 5.76
N GLY A 81 1.59 4.67 6.29
CA GLY A 81 2.82 5.09 6.96
C GLY A 81 4.07 4.80 6.12
N PRO A 82 5.22 4.54 6.75
CA PRO A 82 6.41 4.08 6.08
C PRO A 82 6.16 2.77 5.31
N SER A 83 6.85 2.61 4.19
CA SER A 83 6.69 1.43 3.34
C SER A 83 7.32 0.17 3.94
N GLU A 84 6.72 -0.97 3.63
CA GLU A 84 7.05 -2.27 4.19
C GLU A 84 7.12 -3.34 3.11
N VAL A 85 8.11 -4.24 3.22
CA VAL A 85 8.12 -5.50 2.48
C VAL A 85 8.29 -6.68 3.44
N GLU A 86 7.55 -7.72 3.18
CA GLU A 86 7.77 -9.04 3.77
C GLU A 86 8.07 -10.04 2.66
N VAL A 87 9.18 -10.76 2.80
CA VAL A 87 9.47 -11.93 1.97
C VAL A 87 9.21 -13.18 2.82
N LEU A 88 8.29 -14.01 2.39
CA LEU A 88 8.01 -15.32 2.94
C LEU A 88 8.70 -16.37 2.05
N ALA A 89 9.72 -17.04 2.56
CA ALA A 89 10.58 -17.91 1.75
C ALA A 89 10.88 -19.24 2.45
N ASP A 90 11.01 -20.30 1.66
CA ASP A 90 11.51 -21.59 2.11
C ASP A 90 12.91 -21.89 1.55
N ALA A 91 13.41 -23.11 1.76
CA ALA A 91 14.74 -23.53 1.31
C ALA A 91 14.94 -23.52 -0.22
N SER A 92 13.88 -23.41 -1.01
CA SER A 92 13.93 -23.36 -2.48
C SER A 92 14.24 -21.95 -3.02
N ALA A 93 14.08 -20.91 -2.20
CA ALA A 93 14.29 -19.53 -2.60
C ALA A 93 15.75 -19.21 -2.94
N ASN A 94 15.93 -18.26 -3.83
CA ASN A 94 17.26 -17.77 -4.19
C ASN A 94 17.68 -16.62 -3.24
N PRO A 95 18.72 -16.79 -2.42
CA PRO A 95 19.12 -15.77 -1.45
C PRO A 95 19.51 -14.43 -2.09
N VAL A 96 19.98 -14.45 -3.35
CA VAL A 96 20.34 -13.22 -4.09
C VAL A 96 19.09 -12.40 -4.41
N PHE A 97 17.98 -13.07 -4.79
CA PHE A 97 16.72 -12.41 -5.10
C PHE A 97 16.03 -11.91 -3.83
N VAL A 98 15.93 -12.76 -2.82
CA VAL A 98 15.40 -12.36 -1.51
C VAL A 98 16.11 -11.12 -0.95
N ALA A 99 17.44 -11.10 -1.01
CA ALA A 99 18.21 -9.94 -0.56
C ALA A 99 17.95 -8.69 -1.39
N ALA A 100 17.78 -8.83 -2.70
CA ALA A 100 17.45 -7.72 -3.59
C ALA A 100 16.06 -7.13 -3.27
N ASP A 101 15.07 -7.97 -3.02
CA ASP A 101 13.72 -7.54 -2.66
C ASP A 101 13.69 -6.84 -1.29
N LEU A 102 14.40 -7.35 -0.30
CA LEU A 102 14.53 -6.67 1.00
C LEU A 102 15.19 -5.29 0.86
N LEU A 103 16.23 -5.20 0.04
CA LEU A 103 16.96 -3.96 -0.18
C LEU A 103 16.20 -2.95 -1.04
N SER A 104 15.37 -3.40 -1.99
CA SER A 104 14.53 -2.51 -2.80
C SER A 104 13.62 -1.66 -1.91
N GLN A 105 13.04 -2.27 -0.87
CA GLN A 105 12.23 -1.56 0.11
C GLN A 105 13.07 -0.74 1.09
N ALA A 106 14.20 -1.27 1.55
CA ALA A 106 15.05 -0.60 2.53
C ALA A 106 15.59 0.75 2.03
N GLU A 107 15.80 0.91 0.72
CA GLU A 107 16.30 2.16 0.15
C GLU A 107 15.25 3.27 -0.01
N HIS A 108 13.95 2.97 0.17
CA HIS A 108 12.87 3.95 0.07
C HIS A 108 12.93 5.03 1.15
N GLY A 109 13.25 4.66 2.38
CA GLY A 109 13.34 5.61 3.49
C GLY A 109 13.91 5.00 4.76
N ILE A 110 14.43 5.84 5.64
CA ILE A 110 15.01 5.40 6.92
C ILE A 110 14.01 4.74 7.87
N ASP A 111 12.73 5.02 7.66
CA ASP A 111 11.62 4.48 8.45
C ASP A 111 10.99 3.23 7.78
N SER A 112 11.47 2.83 6.60
CA SER A 112 11.01 1.62 5.91
C SER A 112 11.39 0.36 6.70
N GLN A 113 10.61 -0.71 6.50
CA GLN A 113 10.83 -1.99 7.15
C GLN A 113 10.88 -3.12 6.12
N ALA A 114 11.91 -3.97 6.22
CA ALA A 114 12.07 -5.18 5.42
C ALA A 114 12.12 -6.40 6.33
N ILE A 115 11.24 -7.38 6.09
CA ILE A 115 11.10 -8.57 6.91
C ILE A 115 11.29 -9.81 6.04
N LEU A 116 12.16 -10.72 6.46
CA LEU A 116 12.20 -12.09 5.97
C LEU A 116 11.57 -13.00 7.00
N ILE A 117 10.60 -13.80 6.59
CA ILE A 117 10.11 -14.95 7.35
C ILE A 117 10.50 -16.21 6.58
N THR A 118 11.26 -17.10 7.22
CA THR A 118 11.72 -18.32 6.54
C THR A 118 11.70 -19.53 7.47
N THR A 119 11.50 -20.71 6.88
CA THR A 119 11.62 -22.00 7.56
C THR A 119 13.03 -22.60 7.45
N SER A 120 13.98 -21.92 6.76
CA SER A 120 15.31 -22.41 6.46
C SER A 120 16.40 -21.54 7.13
N GLU A 121 17.06 -22.06 8.16
CA GLU A 121 18.22 -21.43 8.79
C GLU A 121 19.37 -21.19 7.80
N LYS A 122 19.54 -22.12 6.84
CA LYS A 122 20.53 -21.96 5.77
C LYS A 122 20.22 -20.75 4.91
N LEU A 123 18.97 -20.62 4.44
CA LEU A 123 18.54 -19.48 3.63
C LEU A 123 18.70 -18.16 4.40
N GLN A 124 18.29 -18.12 5.67
CA GLN A 124 18.44 -16.95 6.52
C GLN A 124 19.89 -16.47 6.57
N THR A 125 20.85 -17.40 6.76
CA THR A 125 22.27 -17.09 6.80
C THR A 125 22.80 -16.57 5.44
N GLU A 126 22.39 -17.23 4.35
CA GLU A 126 22.81 -16.83 2.99
C GLU A 126 22.23 -15.48 2.60
N VAL A 127 20.96 -15.20 2.93
CA VAL A 127 20.32 -13.89 2.70
C VAL A 127 21.00 -12.80 3.49
N MET A 128 21.37 -13.04 4.73
CA MET A 128 22.10 -12.05 5.54
C MET A 128 23.42 -11.67 4.89
N ALA A 129 24.19 -12.63 4.40
CA ALA A 129 25.45 -12.39 3.69
C ALA A 129 25.24 -11.64 2.36
N GLU A 130 24.17 -11.99 1.62
CA GLU A 130 23.82 -11.32 0.37
C GLU A 130 23.31 -9.89 0.60
N VAL A 131 22.55 -9.62 1.65
CA VAL A 131 22.14 -8.26 2.03
C VAL A 131 23.37 -7.39 2.31
N GLU A 132 24.34 -7.87 3.09
CA GLU A 132 25.58 -7.13 3.35
C GLU A 132 26.37 -6.85 2.06
N ARG A 133 26.50 -7.84 1.19
CA ARG A 133 27.21 -7.72 -0.09
C ARG A 133 26.54 -6.71 -1.01
N GLN A 134 25.21 -6.83 -1.22
CA GLN A 134 24.47 -5.98 -2.14
C GLN A 134 24.31 -4.55 -1.61
N LEU A 135 24.14 -4.38 -0.29
CA LEU A 135 24.08 -3.07 0.37
C LEU A 135 25.31 -2.22 0.05
N ALA A 136 26.50 -2.84 -0.01
CA ALA A 136 27.74 -2.13 -0.33
C ALA A 136 27.74 -1.51 -1.75
N GLU A 137 26.97 -2.06 -2.67
CA GLU A 137 26.86 -1.64 -4.07
C GLU A 137 25.73 -0.63 -4.31
N LEU A 138 24.80 -0.44 -3.34
CA LEU A 138 23.65 0.43 -3.51
C LEU A 138 24.03 1.92 -3.51
N PRO A 139 23.49 2.71 -4.46
CA PRO A 139 23.68 4.17 -4.47
C PRO A 139 23.12 4.84 -3.21
N ARG A 140 22.05 4.32 -2.61
CA ARG A 140 21.36 4.87 -1.42
C ARG A 140 21.66 4.06 -0.16
N ARG A 141 22.84 3.44 -0.08
CA ARG A 141 23.25 2.54 1.01
C ARG A 141 23.08 3.12 2.42
N GLU A 142 23.28 4.44 2.60
CA GLU A 142 23.15 5.06 3.92
C GLU A 142 21.70 5.07 4.41
N ILE A 143 20.74 5.21 3.51
CA ILE A 143 19.32 5.15 3.82
C ILE A 143 18.92 3.70 4.11
N ALA A 144 19.30 2.79 3.21
CA ALA A 144 19.02 1.37 3.35
C ALA A 144 19.63 0.79 4.64
N ALA A 145 20.87 1.14 5.00
CA ALA A 145 21.50 0.69 6.23
C ALA A 145 20.72 1.11 7.49
N LYS A 146 20.18 2.33 7.53
CA LYS A 146 19.33 2.78 8.65
C LYS A 146 17.98 2.07 8.69
N SER A 147 17.37 1.84 7.55
CA SER A 147 16.12 1.06 7.45
C SER A 147 16.31 -0.36 7.95
N LEU A 148 17.45 -0.99 7.63
CA LEU A 148 17.76 -2.34 8.08
C LEU A 148 17.91 -2.48 9.61
N GLU A 149 18.18 -1.39 10.35
CA GLU A 149 18.18 -1.42 11.82
C GLU A 149 16.78 -1.75 12.39
N ASN A 150 15.73 -1.42 11.66
CA ASN A 150 14.33 -1.72 12.01
C ASN A 150 13.82 -3.04 11.39
N SER A 151 14.60 -3.66 10.51
CA SER A 151 14.25 -4.84 9.74
C SER A 151 14.51 -6.13 10.53
N LYS A 152 13.91 -7.25 10.11
CA LYS A 152 14.03 -8.53 10.81
C LYS A 152 14.19 -9.70 9.83
N LEU A 153 15.04 -10.65 10.23
CA LEU A 153 15.13 -11.97 9.60
C LEU A 153 14.62 -13.00 10.61
N ILE A 154 13.46 -13.56 10.38
CA ILE A 154 12.73 -14.40 11.34
C ILE A 154 12.76 -15.86 10.87
N LEU A 155 13.34 -16.74 11.69
CA LEU A 155 13.29 -18.18 11.49
C LEU A 155 12.09 -18.76 12.23
N VAL A 156 11.25 -19.50 11.53
CA VAL A 156 10.07 -20.17 12.06
C VAL A 156 10.16 -21.69 11.84
N LYS A 157 9.35 -22.43 12.58
CA LYS A 157 9.40 -23.91 12.52
C LYS A 157 8.81 -24.49 11.23
N ASP A 158 7.75 -23.87 10.70
CA ASP A 158 7.00 -24.35 9.54
C ASP A 158 6.23 -23.21 8.84
N LEU A 159 5.61 -23.52 7.70
CA LEU A 159 4.81 -22.57 6.93
C LEU A 159 3.52 -22.14 7.64
N ASP A 160 3.00 -22.93 8.58
CA ASP A 160 1.80 -22.54 9.34
C ASP A 160 2.13 -21.37 10.26
N GLU A 161 3.24 -21.47 11.01
CA GLU A 161 3.73 -20.37 11.84
C GLU A 161 4.11 -19.13 11.01
N ALA A 162 4.72 -19.34 9.83
CA ALA A 162 5.03 -18.28 8.90
C ALA A 162 3.77 -17.50 8.51
N LEU A 163 2.73 -18.20 8.08
CA LEU A 163 1.45 -17.58 7.67
C LEU A 163 0.70 -16.92 8.82
N GLU A 164 0.78 -17.46 10.04
CA GLU A 164 0.23 -16.80 11.22
C GLU A 164 0.89 -15.43 11.44
N LEU A 165 2.22 -15.37 11.34
CA LEU A 165 2.98 -14.12 11.46
C LEU A 165 2.67 -13.16 10.31
N THR A 166 2.70 -13.63 9.06
CA THR A 166 2.34 -12.84 7.86
C THR A 166 0.96 -12.20 8.00
N ASN A 167 -0.06 -12.99 8.34
CA ASN A 167 -1.43 -12.48 8.50
C ASN A 167 -1.58 -11.57 9.72
N ALA A 168 -0.77 -11.77 10.77
CA ALA A 168 -0.75 -10.90 11.94
C ALA A 168 -0.02 -9.58 11.65
N TYR A 169 1.07 -9.61 10.90
CA TYR A 169 1.81 -8.42 10.47
C TYR A 169 1.00 -7.62 9.43
N ALA A 170 0.41 -8.32 8.46
CA ALA A 170 -0.36 -7.73 7.36
C ALA A 170 0.46 -6.73 6.53
N PRO A 171 1.50 -7.20 5.83
CA PRO A 171 2.46 -6.36 5.14
C PRO A 171 1.83 -5.55 4.00
N GLU A 172 2.44 -4.43 3.67
CA GLU A 172 2.15 -3.67 2.46
C GLU A 172 2.43 -4.51 1.22
N HIS A 173 3.67 -4.98 1.09
CA HIS A 173 4.13 -5.87 0.02
C HIS A 173 4.48 -7.23 0.62
N LEU A 174 3.85 -8.29 0.12
CA LEU A 174 4.17 -9.67 0.45
C LEU A 174 4.74 -10.38 -0.77
N ILE A 175 6.00 -10.80 -0.69
CA ILE A 175 6.64 -11.62 -1.73
C ILE A 175 6.69 -13.06 -1.21
N ILE A 176 6.16 -14.02 -1.97
CA ILE A 176 6.15 -15.44 -1.60
C ILE A 176 7.13 -16.18 -2.48
N GLU A 177 8.26 -16.58 -1.90
CA GLU A 177 9.32 -17.35 -2.54
C GLU A 177 9.41 -18.75 -1.93
N THR A 178 8.35 -19.52 -2.03
CA THR A 178 8.30 -20.93 -1.60
C THR A 178 8.09 -21.84 -2.80
N GLU A 179 8.45 -23.12 -2.68
CA GLU A 179 8.25 -24.11 -3.74
C GLU A 179 6.77 -24.17 -4.17
N ASN A 180 5.85 -24.14 -3.20
CA ASN A 180 4.40 -24.19 -3.41
C ASN A 180 3.74 -22.81 -3.21
N TYR A 181 4.31 -21.74 -3.77
CA TYR A 181 3.86 -20.36 -3.54
C TYR A 181 2.36 -20.14 -3.81
N MET A 182 1.75 -20.86 -4.75
CA MET A 182 0.31 -20.73 -5.04
C MET A 182 -0.56 -21.25 -3.88
N GLU A 183 -0.21 -22.39 -3.29
CA GLU A 183 -0.91 -22.96 -2.13
C GLU A 183 -0.75 -22.05 -0.90
N VAL A 184 0.43 -21.48 -0.72
CA VAL A 184 0.70 -20.51 0.35
C VAL A 184 -0.12 -19.26 0.15
N ALA A 185 -0.22 -18.75 -1.08
CA ALA A 185 -0.99 -17.56 -1.42
C ALA A 185 -2.50 -17.70 -1.12
N GLU A 186 -3.08 -18.89 -1.33
CA GLU A 186 -4.50 -19.15 -1.01
C GLU A 186 -4.82 -19.01 0.50
N ARG A 187 -3.81 -19.03 1.35
CA ARG A 187 -3.91 -18.93 2.81
C ARG A 187 -3.61 -17.51 3.34
N VAL A 188 -3.21 -16.60 2.47
CA VAL A 188 -2.99 -15.20 2.84
C VAL A 188 -4.34 -14.51 3.01
N ILE A 189 -4.53 -13.89 4.17
CA ILE A 189 -5.75 -13.17 4.53
C ILE A 189 -5.51 -11.66 4.48
N ASN A 190 -4.32 -11.21 4.90
CA ASN A 190 -4.00 -9.82 5.09
C ASN A 190 -2.68 -9.47 4.40
N ALA A 191 -2.74 -8.75 3.30
CA ALA A 191 -1.62 -8.10 2.64
C ALA A 191 -2.12 -6.97 1.74
N GLY A 192 -1.31 -5.95 1.50
CA GLY A 192 -1.64 -4.88 0.56
C GLY A 192 -1.55 -5.34 -0.89
N SER A 193 -0.46 -6.00 -1.25
CA SER A 193 -0.24 -6.67 -2.54
C SER A 193 0.59 -7.94 -2.34
N VAL A 194 0.33 -8.98 -3.16
CA VAL A 194 1.02 -10.26 -3.07
C VAL A 194 1.74 -10.55 -4.38
N PHE A 195 3.04 -10.83 -4.30
CA PHE A 195 3.94 -11.14 -5.41
C PHE A 195 4.29 -12.61 -5.37
N LEU A 196 4.09 -13.33 -6.47
CA LEU A 196 4.10 -14.77 -6.50
C LEU A 196 5.32 -15.32 -7.24
N GLY A 197 6.19 -16.01 -6.49
CA GLY A 197 7.39 -16.66 -7.00
C GLY A 197 8.56 -15.69 -7.21
N SER A 198 9.74 -16.24 -7.34
CA SER A 198 11.04 -15.53 -7.37
C SER A 198 11.27 -14.62 -8.59
N LEU A 199 10.37 -14.63 -9.57
CA LEU A 199 10.46 -13.78 -10.76
C LEU A 199 9.47 -12.60 -10.73
N THR A 200 8.83 -12.38 -9.60
CA THR A 200 7.84 -11.32 -9.41
C THR A 200 8.30 -10.35 -8.31
N PRO A 201 9.32 -9.53 -8.58
CA PRO A 201 9.84 -8.57 -7.60
C PRO A 201 8.84 -7.44 -7.34
N GLU A 202 8.94 -6.79 -6.17
CA GLU A 202 8.14 -5.61 -5.81
C GLU A 202 8.15 -4.53 -6.90
N SER A 203 9.33 -4.25 -7.45
CA SER A 203 9.50 -3.25 -8.51
C SER A 203 8.67 -3.51 -9.78
N ALA A 204 8.28 -4.76 -10.04
CA ALA A 204 7.35 -5.05 -11.13
C ALA A 204 5.97 -4.47 -10.83
N GLY A 205 5.50 -4.55 -9.58
CA GLY A 205 4.24 -3.95 -9.14
C GLY A 205 4.24 -2.43 -9.25
N ASP A 206 5.34 -1.82 -8.86
CA ASP A 206 5.50 -0.37 -8.87
C ASP A 206 5.53 0.22 -10.29
N TYR A 207 6.20 -0.46 -11.23
CA TYR A 207 6.55 0.17 -12.49
C TYR A 207 5.93 -0.47 -13.74
N ALA A 208 5.51 -1.74 -13.71
CA ALA A 208 5.26 -2.44 -14.97
C ALA A 208 4.06 -3.39 -14.99
N SER A 209 3.67 -4.02 -13.90
CA SER A 209 2.61 -5.05 -13.89
C SER A 209 1.18 -4.49 -13.99
N GLY A 210 1.02 -3.17 -13.84
CA GLY A 210 -0.28 -2.49 -13.96
C GLY A 210 -1.09 -2.46 -12.67
N THR A 211 -0.57 -2.96 -11.56
CA THR A 211 -1.15 -2.80 -10.22
C THR A 211 -0.89 -1.39 -9.69
N ASN A 212 -1.65 -0.97 -8.67
CA ASN A 212 -1.40 0.30 -8.00
C ASN A 212 -0.48 0.08 -6.81
N HIS A 213 0.54 0.93 -6.67
CA HIS A 213 1.52 0.88 -5.60
C HIS A 213 1.12 1.68 -4.34
N THR A 214 -0.04 2.34 -4.33
CA THR A 214 -0.56 3.00 -3.13
C THR A 214 -1.31 1.97 -2.31
N LEU A 215 -0.64 1.42 -1.33
CA LEU A 215 -1.07 0.27 -0.54
C LEU A 215 -1.18 0.65 0.94
N PRO A 216 -1.99 -0.08 1.73
CA PRO A 216 -2.06 0.12 3.17
C PRO A 216 -0.80 -0.45 3.84
N THR A 217 -0.21 0.34 4.75
CA THR A 217 0.96 -0.03 5.55
C THR A 217 0.59 -0.16 7.02
N ASN A 218 1.54 -0.51 7.87
CA ASN A 218 1.40 -0.51 9.33
C ASN A 218 0.20 -1.34 9.83
N GLY A 219 -0.01 -2.50 9.21
CA GLY A 219 -1.09 -3.43 9.54
C GLY A 219 -2.48 -2.99 9.06
N TYR A 220 -2.61 -1.87 8.37
CA TYR A 220 -3.89 -1.43 7.82
C TYR A 220 -4.43 -2.32 6.70
N ALA A 221 -3.61 -3.21 6.12
CA ALA A 221 -4.08 -4.23 5.17
C ALA A 221 -5.12 -5.20 5.76
N LYS A 222 -5.29 -5.22 7.09
CA LYS A 222 -6.40 -5.94 7.76
C LYS A 222 -7.77 -5.34 7.50
N ALA A 223 -7.84 -4.07 7.13
CA ALA A 223 -9.10 -3.33 7.02
C ALA A 223 -9.25 -2.54 5.72
N TYR A 224 -8.16 -2.29 5.02
CA TYR A 224 -8.13 -1.46 3.80
C TYR A 224 -7.49 -2.22 2.65
N SER A 225 -8.02 -2.02 1.47
CA SER A 225 -7.39 -2.45 0.21
C SER A 225 -6.51 -1.35 -0.36
N GLY A 226 -5.57 -1.70 -1.22
CA GLY A 226 -4.84 -0.75 -2.05
C GLY A 226 -5.75 0.07 -2.95
N VAL A 227 -5.23 1.15 -3.50
CA VAL A 227 -5.98 1.99 -4.45
C VAL A 227 -6.28 1.20 -5.70
N SER A 228 -7.56 1.18 -6.08
CA SER A 228 -8.07 0.52 -7.28
C SER A 228 -9.13 1.40 -7.96
N LEU A 229 -9.71 0.93 -9.06
CA LEU A 229 -10.81 1.64 -9.71
C LEU A 229 -11.98 1.87 -8.75
N ASP A 230 -12.30 0.91 -7.87
CA ASP A 230 -13.35 1.03 -6.86
C ASP A 230 -13.15 2.23 -5.91
N SER A 231 -11.90 2.64 -5.71
CA SER A 231 -11.56 3.79 -4.87
C SER A 231 -12.08 5.12 -5.45
N PHE A 232 -12.31 5.20 -6.76
CA PHE A 232 -12.72 6.41 -7.48
C PHE A 232 -14.21 6.43 -7.83
N ILE A 233 -14.94 5.33 -7.64
CA ILE A 233 -16.36 5.21 -7.95
C ILE A 233 -17.19 5.18 -6.67
N ARG A 234 -18.46 5.54 -6.82
CA ARG A 234 -19.46 5.40 -5.76
C ARG A 234 -20.57 4.49 -6.23
N LYS A 235 -20.99 3.59 -5.37
CA LYS A 235 -22.12 2.68 -5.63
C LYS A 235 -23.37 3.35 -5.08
N ILE A 236 -24.38 3.51 -5.92
CA ILE A 236 -25.70 4.08 -5.57
C ILE A 236 -26.74 3.00 -5.86
N THR A 237 -27.54 2.69 -4.87
CA THR A 237 -28.66 1.77 -5.05
C THR A 237 -29.91 2.53 -5.49
N PHE A 238 -30.61 1.97 -6.47
CA PHE A 238 -31.93 2.42 -6.89
C PHE A 238 -32.92 1.30 -6.57
N GLN A 239 -34.00 1.63 -5.88
CA GLN A 239 -35.00 0.65 -5.46
C GLN A 239 -36.36 1.09 -5.97
N GLU A 240 -37.06 0.17 -6.62
CA GLU A 240 -38.45 0.31 -7.04
C GLU A 240 -39.22 -0.91 -6.56
N ILE A 241 -40.35 -0.70 -5.89
CA ILE A 241 -41.23 -1.77 -5.43
C ILE A 241 -42.54 -1.62 -6.15
N LEU A 242 -42.88 -2.65 -6.91
CA LEU A 242 -44.16 -2.73 -7.60
C LEU A 242 -45.32 -3.07 -6.63
N PRO A 243 -46.61 -2.82 -7.00
CA PRO A 243 -47.77 -3.08 -6.13
C PRO A 243 -47.83 -4.51 -5.59
N GLU A 244 -47.46 -5.49 -6.39
CA GLU A 244 -47.42 -6.90 -5.98
C GLU A 244 -46.31 -7.15 -4.97
N GLY A 245 -45.15 -6.49 -5.19
CA GLY A 245 -44.01 -6.58 -4.28
C GLY A 245 -44.34 -6.01 -2.90
N ILE A 246 -44.92 -4.80 -2.84
CA ILE A 246 -45.26 -4.19 -1.55
C ILE A 246 -46.32 -4.98 -0.80
N LYS A 247 -47.25 -5.61 -1.50
CA LYS A 247 -48.23 -6.51 -0.87
C LYS A 247 -47.59 -7.73 -0.23
N ALA A 248 -46.52 -8.25 -0.85
CA ALA A 248 -45.80 -9.42 -0.36
C ALA A 248 -44.93 -9.12 0.85
N ILE A 249 -44.17 -7.99 0.82
CA ILE A 249 -43.18 -7.66 1.86
C ILE A 249 -43.69 -6.64 2.88
N GLY A 250 -44.80 -5.93 2.58
CA GLY A 250 -45.40 -4.90 3.43
C GLY A 250 -45.62 -5.34 4.89
N PRO A 251 -46.26 -6.51 5.14
CA PRO A 251 -46.47 -6.97 6.50
C PRO A 251 -45.16 -7.14 7.31
N ALA A 252 -44.10 -7.60 6.66
CA ALA A 252 -42.79 -7.71 7.33
C ALA A 252 -42.16 -6.33 7.62
N ILE A 253 -42.33 -5.37 6.69
CA ILE A 253 -41.86 -3.98 6.90
C ILE A 253 -42.61 -3.35 8.08
N GLU A 254 -43.95 -3.51 8.13
CA GLU A 254 -44.79 -2.96 9.22
C GLU A 254 -44.42 -3.57 10.57
N GLU A 255 -44.23 -4.89 10.64
CA GLU A 255 -43.83 -5.59 11.85
C GLU A 255 -42.45 -5.15 12.34
N MET A 256 -41.49 -5.02 11.42
CA MET A 256 -40.13 -4.55 11.80
C MET A 256 -40.16 -3.11 12.26
N ALA A 257 -40.87 -2.22 11.55
CA ALA A 257 -40.95 -0.81 11.93
C ALA A 257 -41.68 -0.59 13.27
N ALA A 258 -42.62 -1.46 13.61
CA ALA A 258 -43.34 -1.39 14.90
C ALA A 258 -42.47 -1.80 16.10
N ASN A 259 -41.37 -2.50 15.84
CA ASN A 259 -40.42 -2.99 16.87
C ASN A 259 -39.10 -2.20 16.90
N GLU A 260 -38.93 -1.16 16.10
CA GLU A 260 -37.77 -0.24 16.12
C GLU A 260 -38.03 0.94 17.08
#